data_d24216b06fa767f8a9155b50d6f74273
#
_entry.id   d24216b06fa767f8a9155b50d6f74273
#
_cell.length_a   1.000
_cell.length_b   1.000
_cell.length_c   1.000
_cell.angle_alpha   90.00
_cell.angle_beta   90.00
_cell.angle_gamma   90.00
#
_symmetry.space_group_name_H-M   'P 1'
#
loop_
_entity.id
_entity.type
_entity.pdbx_description
1 polymer ?
#
loop_
_entity_poly.entity_id
_entity_poly.type
_entity_poly.pdbx_seq_one_letter_code
_entity_poly.pdbx_strand_id
1 'polypeptide(L)'
;MTRSTWIGSPALMMSIWFATAPGSLGQAPATPPIRVGMIGLDTSHTVAFAKIFREAKPGETSVARLKLVAAYPGGSSDIPSSANRIAGYTKELRDSGVEIVDSVEALLDRVDAVLITSLDGRTHLAQAIPVFQAGKPCFIDKPLAADLADALAVQMAAEKFQGRWFTSSSLRFTPTIWRYRQNTNRKILGAHAWSPCSLEPHHNDLAWYGIHGIEALYTAMGPGCRTVIRTFNAGSDVSVGTWEDGRVGVFRGIREGLQGYGLSVFGSDFIENDAKYEGYEPLVGQIADFLGGGNQPVANQESIEIMAFIEAAQISGRQGGIPVALDETMAKAKVEAEKRLQVHLSKNSKQ
;
A
#
# COMPACT_ATOMS: atom_id res chain seq x y z
N MET A 1 -32.99 93.84 -19.75
CA MET A 1 -33.39 94.02 -18.34
C MET A 1 -34.68 93.27 -18.16
N THR A 2 -34.67 92.22 -17.34
CA THR A 2 -35.72 91.59 -16.53
C THR A 2 -35.39 90.16 -16.26
N ARG A 3 -35.07 89.89 -14.97
CA ARG A 3 -34.80 88.57 -14.40
C ARG A 3 -36.09 87.80 -14.19
N SER A 4 -36.17 86.58 -14.57
CA SER A 4 -37.24 85.67 -14.18
C SER A 4 -36.65 84.56 -13.34
N THR A 5 -37.06 84.48 -12.10
CA THR A 5 -36.71 83.49 -11.08
C THR A 5 -37.65 82.27 -11.17
N TRP A 6 -37.10 81.09 -11.34
CA TRP A 6 -37.89 79.85 -11.19
C TRP A 6 -37.57 79.18 -9.87
N ILE A 7 -38.58 78.90 -9.08
CA ILE A 7 -38.57 78.21 -7.80
C ILE A 7 -38.77 76.71 -8.15
N GLY A 8 -37.80 75.91 -7.91
CA GLY A 8 -37.89 74.44 -8.04
C GLY A 8 -38.21 73.77 -6.70
N SER A 9 -39.27 72.96 -6.68
CA SER A 9 -39.68 72.14 -5.54
C SER A 9 -38.74 70.98 -5.36
N PRO A 10 -38.40 70.56 -4.13
CA PRO A 10 -37.57 69.38 -3.89
C PRO A 10 -38.43 68.08 -3.98
N ALA A 11 -38.08 67.20 -4.88
CA ALA A 11 -38.60 65.84 -4.93
C ALA A 11 -37.94 64.97 -3.82
N LEU A 12 -38.78 64.43 -2.94
CA LEU A 12 -38.42 63.54 -1.87
C LEU A 12 -38.10 62.14 -2.46
N MET A 13 -36.81 61.77 -2.57
CA MET A 13 -36.38 60.40 -2.92
C MET A 13 -36.48 59.52 -1.70
N MET A 14 -37.44 58.62 -1.71
CA MET A 14 -37.63 57.58 -0.71
C MET A 14 -36.70 56.39 -1.08
N SER A 15 -35.55 56.25 -0.42
CA SER A 15 -34.61 55.15 -0.60
C SER A 15 -35.16 53.88 0.06
N ILE A 16 -35.61 52.94 -0.76
CA ILE A 16 -35.99 51.60 -0.28
C ILE A 16 -34.72 50.76 -0.07
N TRP A 17 -34.37 50.50 1.17
CA TRP A 17 -33.32 49.57 1.54
C TRP A 17 -33.88 48.15 1.49
N PHE A 18 -33.46 47.36 0.48
CA PHE A 18 -33.66 45.92 0.50
C PHE A 18 -32.61 45.32 1.44
N ALA A 19 -33.03 44.91 2.61
CA ALA A 19 -32.23 44.06 3.49
C ALA A 19 -32.11 42.66 2.85
N THR A 20 -30.99 42.38 2.21
CA THR A 20 -30.64 41.01 1.82
C THR A 20 -30.30 40.22 3.07
N ALA A 21 -31.16 39.30 3.46
CA ALA A 21 -30.85 38.32 4.50
C ALA A 21 -29.58 37.54 4.09
N PRO A 22 -28.63 37.31 5.01
CA PRO A 22 -27.48 36.47 4.69
C PRO A 22 -28.00 35.07 4.40
N GLY A 23 -27.85 34.64 3.13
CA GLY A 23 -28.13 33.28 2.73
C GLY A 23 -27.27 32.35 3.57
N SER A 24 -27.90 31.46 4.33
CA SER A 24 -27.23 30.32 4.98
C SER A 24 -26.45 29.61 3.92
N LEU A 25 -25.10 29.65 4.01
CA LEU A 25 -24.22 28.77 3.24
C LEU A 25 -24.55 27.36 3.71
N GLY A 26 -25.39 26.66 2.97
CA GLY A 26 -25.70 25.26 3.21
C GLY A 26 -24.37 24.50 3.22
N GLN A 27 -24.07 23.84 4.33
CA GLN A 27 -22.97 22.89 4.38
C GLN A 27 -23.11 21.93 3.21
N ALA A 28 -22.09 21.83 2.38
CA ALA A 28 -22.05 20.82 1.32
C ALA A 28 -22.39 19.44 1.94
N PRO A 29 -23.24 18.63 1.29
CA PRO A 29 -23.62 17.34 1.86
C PRO A 29 -22.37 16.55 2.22
N ALA A 30 -22.30 16.09 3.45
CA ALA A 30 -21.17 15.32 3.95
C ALA A 30 -21.00 14.09 3.04
N THR A 31 -19.81 13.91 2.47
CA THR A 31 -19.51 12.73 1.65
C THR A 31 -19.74 11.47 2.50
N PRO A 32 -20.50 10.47 2.02
CA PRO A 32 -20.85 9.32 2.83
C PRO A 32 -19.59 8.55 3.26
N PRO A 33 -19.61 7.89 4.43
CA PRO A 33 -18.52 7.05 4.86
C PRO A 33 -18.32 5.88 3.90
N ILE A 34 -17.08 5.40 3.77
CA ILE A 34 -16.70 4.23 3.00
C ILE A 34 -16.71 3.04 3.96
N ARG A 35 -17.56 2.06 3.69
CA ARG A 35 -17.61 0.81 4.46
C ARG A 35 -16.44 -0.06 4.05
N VAL A 36 -15.54 -0.33 4.98
CA VAL A 36 -14.33 -1.11 4.75
C VAL A 36 -14.49 -2.51 5.35
N GLY A 37 -14.10 -3.52 4.59
CA GLY A 37 -13.92 -4.89 5.05
C GLY A 37 -12.44 -5.22 5.26
N MET A 38 -12.15 -6.12 6.20
CA MET A 38 -10.80 -6.60 6.45
C MET A 38 -10.74 -8.12 6.31
N ILE A 39 -9.81 -8.63 5.51
CA ILE A 39 -9.55 -10.05 5.29
C ILE A 39 -8.19 -10.40 5.87
N GLY A 40 -8.14 -11.35 6.81
CA GLY A 40 -6.91 -11.75 7.51
C GLY A 40 -6.68 -10.93 8.79
N LEU A 41 -6.90 -11.59 9.94
CA LEU A 41 -6.78 -10.95 11.26
C LEU A 41 -5.59 -11.53 12.04
N ASP A 42 -4.44 -11.63 11.40
CA ASP A 42 -3.26 -12.34 11.92
C ASP A 42 -1.96 -11.51 11.92
N THR A 43 -2.05 -10.24 11.52
CA THR A 43 -0.95 -9.26 11.56
C THR A 43 -1.25 -8.13 12.54
N SER A 44 -0.22 -7.48 13.07
CA SER A 44 -0.36 -6.26 13.90
C SER A 44 -1.04 -5.11 13.16
N HIS A 45 -1.04 -5.09 11.83
CA HIS A 45 -1.74 -4.10 11.01
C HIS A 45 -3.26 -4.14 11.24
N THR A 46 -3.83 -5.31 11.48
CA THR A 46 -5.26 -5.52 11.78
C THR A 46 -5.75 -4.54 12.86
N VAL A 47 -5.14 -4.60 14.02
CA VAL A 47 -5.55 -3.77 15.18
C VAL A 47 -5.06 -2.33 15.06
N ALA A 48 -3.88 -2.12 14.46
CA ALA A 48 -3.32 -0.78 14.26
C ALA A 48 -4.17 0.05 13.28
N PHE A 49 -4.56 -0.50 12.12
CA PHE A 49 -5.39 0.21 11.14
C PHE A 49 -6.80 0.45 11.70
N ALA A 50 -7.41 -0.55 12.34
CA ALA A 50 -8.70 -0.39 12.99
C ALA A 50 -8.70 0.73 14.05
N LYS A 51 -7.62 0.84 14.83
CA LYS A 51 -7.42 1.92 15.79
C LYS A 51 -7.34 3.29 15.10
N ILE A 52 -6.50 3.42 14.07
CA ILE A 52 -6.34 4.68 13.33
C ILE A 52 -7.67 5.12 12.70
N PHE A 53 -8.46 4.20 12.13
CA PHE A 53 -9.79 4.53 11.57
C PHE A 53 -10.74 5.04 12.64
N ARG A 54 -10.75 4.43 13.82
CA ARG A 54 -11.63 4.80 14.93
C ARG A 54 -11.26 6.16 15.55
N GLU A 55 -9.97 6.46 15.63
CA GLU A 55 -9.45 7.68 16.24
C GLU A 55 -9.43 8.89 15.29
N ALA A 56 -9.60 8.68 13.99
CA ALA A 56 -9.62 9.74 12.99
C ALA A 56 -10.83 10.67 13.17
N LYS A 57 -10.56 11.98 13.23
CA LYS A 57 -11.60 12.98 13.44
C LYS A 57 -12.19 13.49 12.13
N PRO A 58 -13.50 13.63 12.04
CA PRO A 58 -14.17 14.17 10.87
C PRO A 58 -13.60 15.53 10.43
N GLY A 59 -13.28 15.63 9.13
CA GLY A 59 -12.77 16.87 8.53
C GLY A 59 -11.25 17.07 8.66
N GLU A 60 -10.52 16.28 9.47
CA GLU A 60 -9.08 16.41 9.60
C GLU A 60 -8.33 15.64 8.50
N THR A 61 -8.80 14.44 8.15
CA THR A 61 -8.15 13.58 7.14
C THR A 61 -9.18 12.76 6.35
N SER A 62 -8.77 12.24 5.19
CA SER A 62 -9.55 11.26 4.40
C SER A 62 -9.84 9.97 5.18
N VAL A 63 -8.98 9.61 6.15
CA VAL A 63 -9.11 8.43 7.01
C VAL A 63 -10.42 8.45 7.80
N ALA A 64 -10.91 9.62 8.22
CA ALA A 64 -12.16 9.77 8.97
C ALA A 64 -13.41 9.28 8.20
N ARG A 65 -13.30 9.11 6.88
CA ARG A 65 -14.36 8.55 6.04
C ARG A 65 -14.40 7.01 6.08
N LEU A 66 -13.32 6.36 6.48
CA LEU A 66 -13.23 4.90 6.53
C LEU A 66 -13.94 4.37 7.77
N LYS A 67 -14.84 3.41 7.58
CA LYS A 67 -15.53 2.70 8.66
C LYS A 67 -15.31 1.21 8.48
N LEU A 68 -14.50 0.61 9.35
CA LEU A 68 -14.33 -0.84 9.40
C LEU A 68 -15.65 -1.46 9.93
N VAL A 69 -16.38 -2.14 9.07
CA VAL A 69 -17.74 -2.66 9.40
C VAL A 69 -17.79 -4.17 9.48
N ALA A 70 -16.95 -4.88 8.72
CA ALA A 70 -16.93 -6.33 8.71
C ALA A 70 -15.50 -6.86 8.60
N ALA A 71 -15.24 -8.05 9.13
CA ALA A 71 -13.95 -8.69 9.01
C ALA A 71 -14.09 -10.23 8.90
N TYR A 72 -13.24 -10.82 8.04
CA TYR A 72 -13.05 -12.26 7.91
C TYR A 72 -11.71 -12.68 8.50
N PRO A 73 -11.67 -13.59 9.49
CA PRO A 73 -10.44 -13.90 10.22
C PRO A 73 -9.30 -14.44 9.35
N GLY A 74 -9.60 -15.38 8.43
CA GLY A 74 -8.57 -16.02 7.61
C GLY A 74 -7.51 -16.74 8.45
N GLY A 75 -6.26 -16.63 8.00
CA GLY A 75 -5.07 -17.10 8.71
C GLY A 75 -4.49 -18.39 8.15
N SER A 76 -3.23 -18.67 8.53
CA SER A 76 -2.43 -19.83 8.12
C SER A 76 -2.02 -20.62 9.36
N SER A 77 -2.54 -21.85 9.50
CA SER A 77 -2.29 -22.70 10.68
C SER A 77 -0.86 -23.22 10.75
N ASP A 78 -0.16 -23.26 9.63
CA ASP A 78 1.24 -23.71 9.49
C ASP A 78 2.27 -22.57 9.74
N ILE A 79 1.80 -21.33 9.94
CA ILE A 79 2.63 -20.20 10.33
C ILE A 79 2.32 -19.82 11.79
N PRO A 80 3.22 -20.11 12.75
CA PRO A 80 2.95 -19.87 14.17
C PRO A 80 2.58 -18.41 14.51
N SER A 81 3.20 -17.43 13.84
CA SER A 81 2.89 -16.01 14.04
C SER A 81 1.50 -15.61 13.54
N SER A 82 0.92 -16.34 12.57
CA SER A 82 -0.47 -16.22 12.15
C SER A 82 -1.39 -16.91 13.17
N ALA A 83 -1.23 -18.21 13.36
CA ALA A 83 -2.11 -19.03 14.18
C ALA A 83 -2.29 -18.48 15.61
N ASN A 84 -1.22 -17.98 16.23
CA ASN A 84 -1.23 -17.48 17.61
C ASN A 84 -1.94 -16.12 17.78
N ARG A 85 -2.19 -15.37 16.71
CA ARG A 85 -2.77 -14.02 16.77
C ARG A 85 -4.25 -13.95 16.42
N ILE A 86 -4.72 -14.82 15.52
CA ILE A 86 -6.08 -14.76 14.96
C ILE A 86 -7.15 -14.64 16.03
N ALA A 87 -7.15 -15.50 17.04
CA ALA A 87 -8.19 -15.51 18.06
C ALA A 87 -8.24 -14.19 18.85
N GLY A 88 -7.06 -13.66 19.23
CA GLY A 88 -6.95 -12.40 19.97
C GLY A 88 -7.43 -11.21 19.16
N TYR A 89 -6.94 -11.05 17.93
CA TYR A 89 -7.31 -9.92 17.06
C TYR A 89 -8.78 -10.00 16.61
N THR A 90 -9.29 -11.19 16.33
CA THR A 90 -10.71 -11.39 16.05
C THR A 90 -11.60 -10.94 17.21
N LYS A 91 -11.21 -11.29 18.45
CA LYS A 91 -11.93 -10.84 19.65
C LYS A 91 -11.87 -9.32 19.79
N GLU A 92 -10.71 -8.70 19.61
CA GLU A 92 -10.52 -7.25 19.74
C GLU A 92 -11.38 -6.48 18.73
N LEU A 93 -11.41 -6.91 17.45
CA LEU A 93 -12.26 -6.30 16.45
C LEU A 93 -13.75 -6.46 16.76
N ARG A 94 -14.19 -7.67 17.17
CA ARG A 94 -15.56 -7.92 17.59
C ARG A 94 -15.97 -7.02 18.76
N ASP A 95 -15.14 -6.91 19.77
CA ASP A 95 -15.39 -6.05 20.94
C ASP A 95 -15.45 -4.55 20.57
N SER A 96 -14.79 -4.16 19.47
CA SER A 96 -14.87 -2.79 18.92
C SER A 96 -16.09 -2.55 18.02
N GLY A 97 -16.98 -3.54 17.85
CA GLY A 97 -18.22 -3.42 17.07
C GLY A 97 -18.10 -3.82 15.60
N VAL A 98 -16.98 -4.44 15.18
CA VAL A 98 -16.82 -4.98 13.82
C VAL A 98 -17.53 -6.33 13.71
N GLU A 99 -18.37 -6.49 12.68
CA GLU A 99 -19.03 -7.78 12.40
C GLU A 99 -17.98 -8.80 11.92
N ILE A 100 -17.90 -9.96 12.59
CA ILE A 100 -17.04 -11.06 12.16
C ILE A 100 -17.87 -12.01 11.31
N VAL A 101 -17.43 -12.21 10.07
CA VAL A 101 -18.11 -13.04 9.07
C VAL A 101 -17.33 -14.32 8.78
N ASP A 102 -18.02 -15.33 8.22
CA ASP A 102 -17.47 -16.67 8.03
C ASP A 102 -16.84 -16.89 6.63
N SER A 103 -17.02 -15.95 5.70
CA SER A 103 -16.42 -16.04 4.36
C SER A 103 -16.11 -14.67 3.76
N VAL A 104 -15.28 -14.67 2.72
CA VAL A 104 -14.96 -13.47 1.93
C VAL A 104 -16.22 -12.97 1.20
N GLU A 105 -17.04 -13.86 0.67
CA GLU A 105 -18.29 -13.52 -0.03
C GLU A 105 -19.24 -12.79 0.90
N ALA A 106 -19.45 -13.31 2.12
CA ALA A 106 -20.28 -12.67 3.14
C ALA A 106 -19.75 -11.28 3.52
N LEU A 107 -18.42 -11.06 3.50
CA LEU A 107 -17.82 -9.76 3.73
C LEU A 107 -18.13 -8.80 2.56
N LEU A 108 -18.00 -9.26 1.32
CA LEU A 108 -18.16 -8.42 0.12
C LEU A 108 -19.56 -7.82 -0.01
N ASP A 109 -20.60 -8.49 0.50
CA ASP A 109 -21.97 -7.96 0.51
C ASP A 109 -22.16 -6.74 1.44
N ARG A 110 -21.26 -6.52 2.38
CA ARG A 110 -21.36 -5.51 3.45
C ARG A 110 -20.55 -4.24 3.21
N VAL A 111 -19.59 -4.29 2.27
CA VAL A 111 -18.51 -3.30 2.19
C VAL A 111 -18.41 -2.62 0.83
N ASP A 112 -17.78 -1.48 0.79
CA ASP A 112 -17.51 -0.71 -0.43
C ASP A 112 -16.04 -0.90 -0.89
N ALA A 113 -15.15 -1.23 0.04
CA ALA A 113 -13.72 -1.41 -0.19
C ALA A 113 -13.13 -2.45 0.77
N VAL A 114 -11.96 -3.02 0.45
CA VAL A 114 -11.37 -4.13 1.21
C VAL A 114 -9.91 -3.85 1.55
N LEU A 115 -9.51 -4.26 2.76
CA LEU A 115 -8.12 -4.45 3.15
C LEU A 115 -7.85 -5.95 3.23
N ILE A 116 -6.93 -6.46 2.43
CA ILE A 116 -6.39 -7.82 2.56
C ILE A 116 -5.15 -7.69 3.44
N THR A 117 -5.28 -8.06 4.70
CA THR A 117 -4.24 -7.92 5.73
C THR A 117 -3.71 -9.25 6.23
N SER A 118 -3.97 -10.35 5.53
CA SER A 118 -3.38 -11.64 5.85
C SER A 118 -1.85 -11.54 5.89
N LEU A 119 -1.25 -12.13 6.92
CA LEU A 119 0.20 -12.15 7.11
C LEU A 119 0.91 -12.97 6.01
N ASP A 120 0.22 -14.00 5.54
CA ASP A 120 0.73 -15.00 4.59
C ASP A 120 0.42 -14.63 3.15
N GLY A 121 1.44 -14.21 2.41
CA GLY A 121 1.33 -13.85 1.00
C GLY A 121 0.82 -14.97 0.08
N ARG A 122 0.90 -16.26 0.50
CA ARG A 122 0.32 -17.39 -0.24
C ARG A 122 -1.20 -17.32 -0.36
N THR A 123 -1.86 -16.62 0.54
CA THR A 123 -3.33 -16.53 0.58
C THR A 123 -3.89 -15.36 -0.25
N HIS A 124 -3.07 -14.39 -0.59
CA HIS A 124 -3.51 -13.12 -1.19
C HIS A 124 -4.18 -13.30 -2.55
N LEU A 125 -3.65 -14.19 -3.43
CA LEU A 125 -4.29 -14.46 -4.73
C LEU A 125 -5.71 -14.98 -4.58
N ALA A 126 -5.93 -15.97 -3.70
CA ALA A 126 -7.25 -16.54 -3.46
C ALA A 126 -8.23 -15.53 -2.87
N GLN A 127 -7.74 -14.63 -2.00
CA GLN A 127 -8.53 -13.58 -1.37
C GLN A 127 -8.83 -12.40 -2.31
N ALA A 128 -7.89 -12.04 -3.19
CA ALA A 128 -8.03 -10.92 -4.10
C ALA A 128 -8.99 -11.20 -5.26
N ILE A 129 -9.02 -12.43 -5.79
CA ILE A 129 -9.89 -12.79 -6.92
C ILE A 129 -11.36 -12.42 -6.67
N PRO A 130 -12.03 -12.86 -5.58
CA PRO A 130 -13.42 -12.49 -5.32
C PRO A 130 -13.61 -10.99 -5.10
N VAL A 131 -12.63 -10.30 -4.51
CA VAL A 131 -12.66 -8.83 -4.34
C VAL A 131 -12.66 -8.13 -5.70
N PHE A 132 -11.79 -8.56 -6.63
CA PHE A 132 -11.75 -8.01 -8.00
C PHE A 132 -13.01 -8.33 -8.80
N GLN A 133 -13.55 -9.55 -8.68
CA GLN A 133 -14.82 -9.95 -9.29
C GLN A 133 -16.00 -9.10 -8.81
N ALA A 134 -15.99 -8.71 -7.54
CA ALA A 134 -16.99 -7.80 -6.97
C ALA A 134 -16.77 -6.32 -7.31
N GLY A 135 -15.71 -5.98 -8.10
CA GLY A 135 -15.39 -4.61 -8.50
C GLY A 135 -14.98 -3.70 -7.33
N LYS A 136 -14.54 -4.26 -6.21
CA LYS A 136 -14.20 -3.49 -5.01
C LYS A 136 -12.73 -3.07 -5.04
N PRO A 137 -12.39 -1.80 -4.78
CA PRO A 137 -11.00 -1.39 -4.61
C PRO A 137 -10.42 -2.02 -3.36
N CYS A 138 -9.15 -2.45 -3.40
CA CYS A 138 -8.51 -3.04 -2.23
C CYS A 138 -7.05 -2.61 -2.05
N PHE A 139 -6.65 -2.55 -0.80
CA PHE A 139 -5.26 -2.57 -0.38
C PHE A 139 -4.88 -4.02 -0.06
N ILE A 140 -3.75 -4.47 -0.59
CA ILE A 140 -3.18 -5.79 -0.27
C ILE A 140 -1.91 -5.53 0.55
N ASP A 141 -1.86 -6.05 1.77
CA ASP A 141 -0.73 -5.84 2.65
C ASP A 141 0.55 -6.54 2.12
N LYS A 142 1.69 -6.13 2.60
CA LYS A 142 2.99 -6.74 2.28
C LYS A 142 3.20 -8.08 3.03
N PRO A 143 3.89 -9.03 2.43
CA PRO A 143 4.31 -9.03 1.03
C PRO A 143 3.13 -9.26 0.10
N LEU A 144 3.16 -8.68 -1.10
CA LEU A 144 2.10 -8.89 -2.10
C LEU A 144 1.77 -10.37 -2.31
N ALA A 145 2.80 -11.20 -2.26
CA ALA A 145 2.71 -12.65 -2.39
C ALA A 145 3.95 -13.32 -1.76
N ALA A 146 3.94 -14.64 -1.61
CA ALA A 146 5.09 -15.39 -1.13
C ALA A 146 6.23 -15.47 -2.14
N ASP A 147 5.91 -15.45 -3.44
CA ASP A 147 6.85 -15.48 -4.56
C ASP A 147 6.36 -14.61 -5.75
N LEU A 148 7.19 -14.48 -6.78
CA LEU A 148 6.88 -13.67 -7.96
C LEU A 148 5.74 -14.24 -8.80
N ALA A 149 5.58 -15.55 -8.87
CA ALA A 149 4.52 -16.16 -9.68
C ALA A 149 3.13 -15.84 -9.12
N ASP A 150 2.94 -15.90 -7.82
CA ASP A 150 1.69 -15.49 -7.18
C ASP A 150 1.45 -13.97 -7.31
N ALA A 151 2.50 -13.15 -7.19
CA ALA A 151 2.39 -11.70 -7.40
C ALA A 151 1.92 -11.35 -8.82
N LEU A 152 2.50 -12.00 -9.83
CA LEU A 152 2.05 -11.87 -11.22
C LEU A 152 0.62 -12.38 -11.43
N ALA A 153 0.24 -13.48 -10.76
CA ALA A 153 -1.12 -13.99 -10.83
C ALA A 153 -2.16 -13.02 -10.21
N VAL A 154 -1.80 -12.32 -9.13
CA VAL A 154 -2.62 -11.22 -8.57
C VAL A 154 -2.80 -10.11 -9.59
N GLN A 155 -1.72 -9.67 -10.26
CA GLN A 155 -1.81 -8.65 -11.32
C GLN A 155 -2.69 -9.10 -12.48
N MET A 156 -2.49 -10.31 -12.98
CA MET A 156 -3.30 -10.87 -14.07
C MET A 156 -4.78 -11.01 -13.69
N ALA A 157 -5.08 -11.38 -12.44
CA ALA A 157 -6.45 -11.41 -11.95
C ALA A 157 -7.06 -10.01 -11.93
N ALA A 158 -6.31 -9.01 -11.46
CA ALA A 158 -6.76 -7.62 -11.45
C ALA A 158 -6.98 -7.10 -12.89
N GLU A 159 -6.10 -7.38 -13.83
CA GLU A 159 -6.28 -7.03 -15.25
C GLU A 159 -7.54 -7.66 -15.83
N LYS A 160 -7.75 -8.97 -15.56
CA LYS A 160 -8.93 -9.71 -16.04
C LYS A 160 -10.27 -9.14 -15.55
N PHE A 161 -10.33 -8.71 -14.28
CA PHE A 161 -11.55 -8.24 -13.63
C PHE A 161 -11.59 -6.72 -13.46
N GLN A 162 -10.62 -5.97 -14.02
CA GLN A 162 -10.49 -4.53 -13.88
C GLN A 162 -10.38 -4.09 -12.40
N GLY A 163 -9.74 -4.93 -11.59
CA GLY A 163 -9.57 -4.71 -10.17
C GLY A 163 -8.64 -3.55 -9.85
N ARG A 164 -9.07 -2.67 -8.98
CA ARG A 164 -8.24 -1.57 -8.46
C ARG A 164 -7.57 -1.99 -7.17
N TRP A 165 -6.24 -1.99 -7.16
CA TRP A 165 -5.47 -2.38 -5.98
C TRP A 165 -4.12 -1.67 -5.91
N PHE A 166 -3.53 -1.62 -4.71
CA PHE A 166 -2.11 -1.39 -4.52
C PHE A 166 -1.62 -2.13 -3.27
N THR A 167 -0.31 -2.28 -3.16
CA THR A 167 0.39 -2.83 -2.00
C THR A 167 1.53 -1.92 -1.61
N SER A 168 1.88 -1.88 -0.34
CA SER A 168 3.09 -1.19 0.13
C SER A 168 3.44 -1.54 1.57
N SER A 169 4.73 -1.43 1.87
CA SER A 169 5.21 -1.28 3.24
C SER A 169 4.90 0.12 3.77
N SER A 170 4.58 0.23 5.07
CA SER A 170 4.45 1.52 5.75
C SER A 170 5.73 2.36 5.73
N LEU A 171 6.89 1.71 5.64
CA LEU A 171 8.18 2.39 5.59
C LEU A 171 8.32 3.30 4.35
N ARG A 172 7.74 2.91 3.21
CA ARG A 172 7.69 3.71 1.98
C ARG A 172 7.17 5.12 2.21
N PHE A 173 6.08 5.25 2.97
CA PHE A 173 5.38 6.52 3.18
C PHE A 173 5.86 7.31 4.40
N THR A 174 6.87 6.83 5.11
CA THR A 174 7.58 7.64 6.10
C THR A 174 8.03 8.96 5.44
N PRO A 175 7.67 10.14 5.96
CA PRO A 175 7.90 11.42 5.27
C PRO A 175 9.34 11.64 4.82
N THR A 176 10.32 11.20 5.64
CA THR A 176 11.75 11.31 5.32
C THR A 176 12.16 10.44 4.14
N ILE A 177 11.47 9.33 3.88
CA ILE A 177 11.72 8.42 2.75
C ILE A 177 10.86 8.84 1.54
N TRP A 178 9.57 9.10 1.77
CA TRP A 178 8.64 9.45 0.71
C TRP A 178 9.03 10.73 -0.06
N ARG A 179 9.71 11.67 0.59
CA ARG A 179 10.22 12.91 -0.04
C ARG A 179 11.10 12.66 -1.27
N TYR A 180 11.82 11.54 -1.35
CA TYR A 180 12.64 11.22 -2.53
C TYR A 180 11.80 10.89 -3.76
N ARG A 181 10.61 10.35 -3.56
CA ARG A 181 9.65 10.11 -4.64
C ARG A 181 8.94 11.40 -5.07
N GLN A 182 8.67 12.29 -4.13
CA GLN A 182 7.95 13.55 -4.39
C GLN A 182 8.84 14.61 -5.04
N ASN A 183 10.13 14.63 -4.74
CA ASN A 183 11.05 15.64 -5.24
C ASN A 183 11.86 15.13 -6.44
N THR A 184 11.25 15.23 -7.63
CA THR A 184 11.84 14.79 -8.89
C THR A 184 12.99 15.68 -9.39
N ASN A 185 13.24 16.85 -8.79
CA ASN A 185 14.31 17.75 -9.17
C ASN A 185 15.68 17.35 -8.61
N ARG A 186 15.71 16.41 -7.66
CA ARG A 186 16.96 15.92 -7.06
C ARG A 186 17.47 14.70 -7.83
N LYS A 187 18.66 14.82 -8.43
CA LYS A 187 19.29 13.72 -9.17
C LYS A 187 19.90 12.71 -8.19
N ILE A 188 19.26 11.56 -8.05
CA ILE A 188 19.74 10.43 -7.24
C ILE A 188 20.68 9.58 -8.10
N LEU A 189 21.87 9.29 -7.58
CA LEU A 189 22.92 8.49 -8.22
C LEU A 189 22.96 7.06 -7.69
N GLY A 190 22.46 6.83 -6.48
CA GLY A 190 22.39 5.52 -5.85
C GLY A 190 21.76 5.58 -4.46
N ALA A 191 21.44 4.44 -3.89
CA ALA A 191 20.91 4.36 -2.53
C ALA A 191 21.32 3.04 -1.84
N HIS A 192 21.35 3.07 -0.51
CA HIS A 192 21.58 1.90 0.33
C HIS A 192 20.50 1.85 1.41
N ALA A 193 19.62 0.86 1.35
CA ALA A 193 18.59 0.63 2.34
C ALA A 193 18.91 -0.59 3.20
N TRP A 194 18.43 -0.58 4.45
CA TRP A 194 18.51 -1.73 5.35
C TRP A 194 17.25 -1.90 6.18
N SER A 195 16.98 -3.14 6.55
CA SER A 195 15.89 -3.49 7.46
C SER A 195 16.19 -4.78 8.21
N PRO A 196 15.43 -5.10 9.29
CA PRO A 196 15.33 -6.48 9.73
C PRO A 196 14.95 -7.38 8.56
N CYS A 197 15.41 -8.64 8.58
CA CYS A 197 15.18 -9.58 7.47
C CYS A 197 15.03 -11.01 8.02
N SER A 198 14.08 -11.20 8.93
CA SER A 198 13.74 -12.54 9.42
C SER A 198 13.21 -13.39 8.27
N LEU A 199 13.54 -14.68 8.32
CA LEU A 199 13.13 -15.67 7.33
C LEU A 199 11.82 -16.34 7.76
N GLU A 200 11.06 -16.75 6.76
CA GLU A 200 9.87 -17.59 6.91
C GLU A 200 9.90 -18.67 5.81
N PRO A 201 9.89 -19.99 6.17
CA PRO A 201 10.16 -21.05 5.20
C PRO A 201 9.20 -21.16 4.02
N HIS A 202 7.97 -20.60 4.15
CA HIS A 202 6.95 -20.64 3.10
C HIS A 202 7.02 -19.47 2.11
N HIS A 203 7.97 -18.55 2.32
CA HIS A 203 8.17 -17.36 1.51
C HIS A 203 9.60 -17.28 0.98
N ASN A 204 9.82 -16.55 -0.10
CA ASN A 204 11.17 -16.16 -0.49
C ASN A 204 11.84 -15.38 0.64
N ASP A 205 13.14 -15.62 0.86
CA ASP A 205 13.89 -15.11 2.01
C ASP A 205 13.70 -13.63 2.29
N LEU A 206 13.66 -12.82 1.23
CA LEU A 206 13.55 -11.37 1.35
C LEU A 206 12.09 -10.87 1.35
N ALA A 207 11.13 -11.69 0.92
CA ALA A 207 9.72 -11.30 0.83
C ALA A 207 9.09 -11.09 2.21
N TRP A 208 9.42 -11.95 3.19
CA TRP A 208 8.76 -11.93 4.49
C TRP A 208 8.96 -10.63 5.27
N TYR A 209 10.21 -10.19 5.42
CA TYR A 209 10.54 -8.99 6.20
C TYR A 209 11.50 -8.03 5.48
N GLY A 210 12.40 -8.54 4.62
CA GLY A 210 13.32 -7.74 3.81
C GLY A 210 12.62 -6.78 2.86
N ILE A 211 11.37 -7.09 2.49
CA ILE A 211 10.48 -6.27 1.65
C ILE A 211 10.42 -4.81 2.13
N HIS A 212 10.45 -4.55 3.43
CA HIS A 212 10.41 -3.20 3.98
C HIS A 212 11.59 -2.33 3.51
N GLY A 213 12.81 -2.86 3.61
CA GLY A 213 14.01 -2.16 3.16
C GLY A 213 14.09 -2.06 1.63
N ILE A 214 13.66 -3.10 0.92
CA ILE A 214 13.62 -3.09 -0.56
C ILE A 214 12.61 -2.04 -1.06
N GLU A 215 11.45 -1.91 -0.42
CA GLU A 215 10.50 -0.84 -0.74
C GLU A 215 11.07 0.56 -0.46
N ALA A 216 11.82 0.75 0.63
CA ALA A 216 12.51 2.00 0.89
C ALA A 216 13.56 2.31 -0.19
N LEU A 217 14.32 1.28 -0.63
CA LEU A 217 15.26 1.39 -1.74
C LEU A 217 14.57 1.86 -3.02
N TYR A 218 13.47 1.18 -3.41
CA TYR A 218 12.69 1.53 -4.60
C TYR A 218 12.01 2.90 -4.47
N THR A 219 11.68 3.34 -3.27
CA THR A 219 11.14 4.69 -3.06
C THR A 219 12.13 5.76 -3.50
N ALA A 220 13.41 5.58 -3.21
CA ALA A 220 14.45 6.49 -3.65
C ALA A 220 14.86 6.26 -5.12
N MET A 221 15.13 5.02 -5.49
CA MET A 221 15.70 4.67 -6.80
C MET A 221 14.68 4.71 -7.94
N GLY A 222 13.40 4.48 -7.67
CA GLY A 222 12.40 4.21 -8.69
C GLY A 222 12.53 2.84 -9.32
N PRO A 223 11.60 2.45 -10.22
CA PRO A 223 11.69 1.25 -11.03
C PRO A 223 12.83 1.34 -12.06
N GLY A 224 13.14 0.22 -12.72
CA GLY A 224 14.14 0.12 -13.78
C GLY A 224 15.38 -0.71 -13.40
N CYS A 225 15.30 -1.53 -12.34
CA CYS A 225 16.36 -2.48 -12.01
C CYS A 225 16.46 -3.56 -13.10
N ARG A 226 17.69 -3.85 -13.55
CA ARG A 226 17.95 -4.82 -14.62
C ARG A 226 18.53 -6.12 -14.11
N THR A 227 19.45 -6.06 -13.15
CA THR A 227 20.11 -7.24 -12.62
C THR A 227 20.27 -7.15 -11.12
N VAL A 228 20.28 -8.30 -10.45
CA VAL A 228 20.52 -8.43 -9.01
C VAL A 228 21.60 -9.45 -8.74
N ILE A 229 22.50 -9.11 -7.80
CA ILE A 229 23.48 -10.00 -7.19
C ILE A 229 23.16 -10.10 -5.71
N ARG A 230 23.18 -11.29 -5.13
CA ARG A 230 22.99 -11.51 -3.70
C ARG A 230 24.12 -12.32 -3.08
N THR A 231 24.61 -11.85 -1.94
CA THR A 231 25.43 -12.62 -1.01
C THR A 231 24.79 -12.62 0.37
N PHE A 232 24.88 -13.73 1.09
CA PHE A 232 24.25 -13.87 2.40
C PHE A 232 24.95 -14.90 3.29
N ASN A 233 24.68 -14.78 4.58
CA ASN A 233 25.01 -15.77 5.60
C ASN A 233 23.84 -15.88 6.61
N ALA A 234 24.02 -16.63 7.69
CA ALA A 234 22.97 -16.78 8.70
C ALA A 234 22.52 -15.42 9.29
N GLY A 235 23.45 -14.51 9.57
CA GLY A 235 23.20 -13.23 10.25
C GLY A 235 22.82 -12.06 9.34
N SER A 236 23.05 -12.16 8.02
CA SER A 236 22.80 -11.01 7.13
C SER A 236 22.65 -11.38 5.67
N ASP A 237 22.06 -10.44 4.94
CA ASP A 237 21.89 -10.42 3.49
C ASP A 237 22.44 -9.13 2.90
N VAL A 238 23.03 -9.20 1.69
CA VAL A 238 23.31 -8.03 0.85
C VAL A 238 22.88 -8.33 -0.57
N SER A 239 21.95 -7.56 -1.09
CA SER A 239 21.52 -7.61 -2.49
C SER A 239 21.87 -6.30 -3.18
N VAL A 240 22.52 -6.40 -4.34
CA VAL A 240 22.95 -5.27 -5.16
C VAL A 240 22.19 -5.30 -6.47
N GLY A 241 21.38 -4.27 -6.73
CA GLY A 241 20.68 -4.07 -7.98
C GLY A 241 21.41 -3.06 -8.88
N THR A 242 21.45 -3.33 -10.18
CA THR A 242 21.91 -2.38 -11.21
C THR A 242 20.73 -1.95 -12.05
N TRP A 243 20.50 -0.63 -12.10
CA TRP A 243 19.42 0.00 -12.89
C TRP A 243 19.83 0.21 -14.34
N GLU A 244 18.87 0.37 -15.22
CA GLU A 244 19.08 0.52 -16.67
C GLU A 244 19.91 1.75 -17.05
N ASP A 245 19.89 2.81 -16.22
CA ASP A 245 20.69 4.02 -16.36
C ASP A 245 22.08 3.93 -15.71
N GLY A 246 22.46 2.73 -15.24
CA GLY A 246 23.76 2.45 -14.61
C GLY A 246 23.82 2.76 -13.12
N ARG A 247 22.76 3.28 -12.51
CA ARG A 247 22.70 3.48 -11.05
C ARG A 247 22.76 2.15 -10.30
N VAL A 248 23.32 2.19 -9.09
CA VAL A 248 23.44 1.03 -8.22
C VAL A 248 22.66 1.27 -6.93
N GLY A 249 21.80 0.31 -6.57
CA GLY A 249 21.06 0.28 -5.33
C GLY A 249 21.45 -0.95 -4.50
N VAL A 250 21.55 -0.77 -3.18
CA VAL A 250 21.96 -1.83 -2.25
C VAL A 250 20.88 -2.02 -1.20
N PHE A 251 20.49 -3.27 -0.97
CA PHE A 251 19.69 -3.67 0.19
C PHE A 251 20.54 -4.50 1.14
N ARG A 252 20.46 -4.18 2.45
CA ARG A 252 21.03 -4.98 3.52
C ARG A 252 19.94 -5.51 4.44
N GLY A 253 19.78 -6.82 4.50
CA GLY A 253 18.96 -7.53 5.47
C GLY A 253 19.72 -7.84 6.74
N ILE A 254 19.16 -7.58 7.92
CA ILE A 254 19.78 -7.79 9.23
C ILE A 254 19.01 -8.87 9.97
N ARG A 255 19.69 -9.97 10.33
CA ARG A 255 19.12 -11.06 11.14
C ARG A 255 19.78 -11.18 12.51
N GLU A 256 21.02 -10.75 12.64
CA GLU A 256 21.77 -10.80 13.89
C GLU A 256 22.21 -9.42 14.34
N GLY A 257 22.35 -9.21 15.64
CA GLY A 257 22.73 -7.95 16.25
C GLY A 257 21.59 -6.95 16.36
N LEU A 258 21.92 -5.68 16.48
CA LEU A 258 20.93 -4.59 16.55
C LEU A 258 20.21 -4.47 15.20
N GLN A 259 18.90 -4.61 15.21
CA GLN A 259 18.06 -4.49 14.04
C GLN A 259 17.43 -3.10 13.96
N GLY A 260 17.25 -2.59 12.73
CA GLY A 260 16.66 -1.29 12.50
C GLY A 260 16.39 -1.06 11.02
N TYR A 261 15.71 0.05 10.73
CA TYR A 261 15.42 0.50 9.37
C TYR A 261 16.30 1.69 9.03
N GLY A 262 16.62 1.84 7.74
CA GLY A 262 17.29 3.03 7.28
C GLY A 262 17.50 3.07 5.78
N LEU A 263 17.85 4.29 5.32
CA LEU A 263 18.08 4.60 3.93
C LEU A 263 19.18 5.65 3.84
N SER A 264 20.26 5.36 3.12
CA SER A 264 21.24 6.35 2.67
C SER A 264 21.02 6.63 1.20
N VAL A 265 20.92 7.90 0.81
CA VAL A 265 20.73 8.33 -0.58
C VAL A 265 21.90 9.19 -1.02
N PHE A 266 22.47 8.84 -2.16
CA PHE A 266 23.61 9.52 -2.79
C PHE A 266 23.09 10.29 -4.01
N GLY A 267 23.10 11.61 -3.93
CA GLY A 267 22.72 12.49 -5.02
C GLY A 267 23.93 13.14 -5.68
N SER A 268 23.67 13.96 -6.70
CA SER A 268 24.72 14.72 -7.41
C SER A 268 25.41 15.77 -6.52
N ASP A 269 24.72 16.26 -5.50
CA ASP A 269 25.12 17.38 -4.63
C ASP A 269 24.79 17.16 -3.15
N PHE A 270 24.38 15.94 -2.77
CA PHE A 270 24.04 15.58 -1.38
C PHE A 270 24.33 14.12 -1.06
N ILE A 271 24.54 13.85 0.23
CA ILE A 271 24.45 12.52 0.84
C ILE A 271 23.54 12.68 2.05
N GLU A 272 22.46 11.90 2.11
CA GLU A 272 21.48 11.94 3.20
C GLU A 272 21.26 10.56 3.79
N ASN A 273 21.05 10.53 5.11
CA ASN A 273 20.77 9.30 5.86
C ASN A 273 19.45 9.46 6.62
N ASP A 274 18.50 8.60 6.32
CA ASP A 274 17.18 8.59 6.94
C ASP A 274 16.92 7.22 7.56
N ALA A 275 16.56 7.20 8.83
CA ALA A 275 16.39 5.97 9.58
C ALA A 275 15.13 5.95 10.47
N LYS A 276 14.34 7.04 10.45
CA LYS A 276 13.20 7.17 11.35
C LYS A 276 11.95 6.54 10.75
N TYR A 277 11.44 5.49 11.42
CA TYR A 277 10.10 4.97 11.15
C TYR A 277 9.07 5.79 11.95
N GLU A 278 8.00 6.23 11.30
CA GLU A 278 7.02 7.17 11.89
C GLU A 278 5.59 6.57 12.03
N GLY A 279 5.48 5.25 12.06
CA GLY A 279 4.18 4.60 12.27
C GLY A 279 3.42 4.26 11.00
N TYR A 280 2.14 3.95 11.14
CA TYR A 280 1.28 3.50 10.05
C TYR A 280 0.41 4.61 9.44
N GLU A 281 0.29 5.73 10.13
CA GLU A 281 -0.60 6.83 9.76
C GLU A 281 -0.35 7.34 8.33
N PRO A 282 0.90 7.51 7.86
CA PRO A 282 1.13 7.95 6.49
C PRO A 282 0.64 6.94 5.44
N LEU A 283 0.85 5.63 5.65
CA LEU A 283 0.32 4.59 4.78
C LEU A 283 -1.22 4.56 4.81
N VAL A 284 -1.80 4.64 6.00
CA VAL A 284 -3.26 4.62 6.18
C VAL A 284 -3.93 5.82 5.51
N GLY A 285 -3.27 6.98 5.47
CA GLY A 285 -3.70 8.14 4.69
C GLY A 285 -3.76 7.83 3.19
N GLN A 286 -2.72 7.21 2.63
CA GLN A 286 -2.70 6.80 1.22
C GLN A 286 -3.78 5.74 0.90
N ILE A 287 -3.99 4.80 1.82
CA ILE A 287 -5.07 3.81 1.70
C ILE A 287 -6.43 4.54 1.64
N ALA A 288 -6.68 5.48 2.53
CA ALA A 288 -7.94 6.21 2.58
C ALA A 288 -8.20 7.04 1.32
N ASP A 289 -7.18 7.72 0.81
CA ASP A 289 -7.27 8.48 -0.43
C ASP A 289 -7.59 7.57 -1.62
N PHE A 290 -6.88 6.44 -1.74
CA PHE A 290 -7.09 5.46 -2.81
C PHE A 290 -8.48 4.81 -2.74
N LEU A 291 -8.92 4.34 -1.59
CA LEU A 291 -10.23 3.74 -1.40
C LEU A 291 -11.35 4.76 -1.60
N GLY A 292 -11.07 6.03 -1.35
CA GLY A 292 -11.97 7.16 -1.62
C GLY A 292 -12.11 7.55 -3.09
N GLY A 293 -11.49 6.82 -4.00
CA GLY A 293 -11.52 7.07 -5.46
C GLY A 293 -10.32 7.88 -5.97
N GLY A 294 -9.34 8.16 -5.12
CA GLY A 294 -8.09 8.84 -5.49
C GLY A 294 -7.17 7.96 -6.35
N ASN A 295 -6.07 8.56 -6.76
CA ASN A 295 -5.05 7.89 -7.56
C ASN A 295 -4.36 6.79 -6.77
N GLN A 296 -3.86 5.79 -7.49
CA GLN A 296 -3.02 4.74 -6.93
C GLN A 296 -1.65 5.32 -6.55
N PRO A 297 -1.22 5.20 -5.27
CA PRO A 297 0.00 5.86 -4.80
C PRO A 297 1.28 5.14 -5.24
N VAL A 298 1.20 3.84 -5.52
CA VAL A 298 2.29 3.01 -6.02
C VAL A 298 1.81 2.27 -7.26
N ALA A 299 2.50 2.42 -8.38
CA ALA A 299 2.15 1.70 -9.60
C ALA A 299 2.30 0.18 -9.39
N ASN A 300 1.31 -0.60 -9.83
CA ASN A 300 1.36 -2.06 -9.71
C ASN A 300 2.61 -2.65 -10.35
N GLN A 301 3.06 -2.08 -11.47
CA GLN A 301 4.29 -2.49 -12.16
C GLN A 301 5.52 -2.35 -11.26
N GLU A 302 5.61 -1.30 -10.43
CA GLU A 302 6.70 -1.14 -9.48
C GLU A 302 6.64 -2.21 -8.38
N SER A 303 5.45 -2.53 -7.88
CA SER A 303 5.27 -3.61 -6.89
C SER A 303 5.67 -4.98 -7.45
N ILE A 304 5.35 -5.25 -8.72
CA ILE A 304 5.79 -6.47 -9.40
C ILE A 304 7.31 -6.48 -9.61
N GLU A 305 7.92 -5.35 -9.98
CA GLU A 305 9.38 -5.26 -10.11
C GLU A 305 10.10 -5.49 -8.79
N ILE A 306 9.56 -5.02 -7.67
CA ILE A 306 10.07 -5.32 -6.32
C ILE A 306 10.03 -6.83 -6.04
N MET A 307 8.94 -7.51 -6.39
CA MET A 307 8.86 -8.98 -6.26
C MET A 307 9.84 -9.70 -7.20
N ALA A 308 10.07 -9.16 -8.39
CA ALA A 308 11.06 -9.68 -9.33
C ALA A 308 12.50 -9.48 -8.81
N PHE A 309 12.79 -8.35 -8.17
CA PHE A 309 14.07 -8.12 -7.48
C PHE A 309 14.31 -9.17 -6.39
N ILE A 310 13.29 -9.45 -5.58
CA ILE A 310 13.34 -10.45 -4.51
C ILE A 310 13.58 -11.84 -5.10
N GLU A 311 12.86 -12.22 -6.15
CA GLU A 311 13.03 -13.53 -6.82
C GLU A 311 14.41 -13.66 -7.46
N ALA A 312 14.88 -12.63 -8.17
CA ALA A 312 16.22 -12.60 -8.77
C ALA A 312 17.32 -12.70 -7.70
N ALA A 313 17.15 -12.02 -6.56
CA ALA A 313 18.04 -12.16 -5.42
C ALA A 313 18.06 -13.59 -4.86
N GLN A 314 16.89 -14.23 -4.75
CA GLN A 314 16.77 -15.63 -4.31
C GLN A 314 17.52 -16.58 -5.26
N ILE A 315 17.36 -16.40 -6.56
CA ILE A 315 18.05 -17.19 -7.60
C ILE A 315 19.55 -16.93 -7.53
N SER A 316 19.99 -15.67 -7.49
CA SER A 316 21.41 -15.30 -7.39
C SER A 316 22.08 -15.94 -6.18
N GLY A 317 21.44 -15.86 -5.01
CA GLY A 317 21.98 -16.45 -3.79
C GLY A 317 22.16 -17.96 -3.88
N ARG A 318 21.21 -18.69 -4.49
CA ARG A 318 21.30 -20.14 -4.74
C ARG A 318 22.39 -20.52 -5.75
N GLN A 319 22.75 -19.61 -6.64
CA GLN A 319 23.75 -19.79 -7.69
C GLN A 319 25.13 -19.21 -7.32
N GLY A 320 25.39 -18.96 -6.02
CA GLY A 320 26.69 -18.48 -5.55
C GLY A 320 26.95 -17.00 -5.80
N GLY A 321 25.92 -16.19 -6.00
CA GLY A 321 26.04 -14.74 -6.12
C GLY A 321 26.32 -14.25 -7.54
N ILE A 322 25.91 -14.97 -8.58
CA ILE A 322 26.00 -14.49 -9.97
C ILE A 322 24.91 -13.44 -10.27
N PRO A 323 25.13 -12.52 -11.23
CA PRO A 323 24.10 -11.60 -11.67
C PRO A 323 22.90 -12.33 -12.27
N VAL A 324 21.69 -11.94 -11.88
CA VAL A 324 20.42 -12.50 -12.39
C VAL A 324 19.59 -11.36 -12.98
N ALA A 325 19.15 -11.53 -14.23
CA ALA A 325 18.34 -10.55 -14.94
C ALA A 325 16.87 -10.62 -14.49
N LEU A 326 16.25 -9.43 -14.26
CA LEU A 326 14.85 -9.34 -13.82
C LEU A 326 13.87 -9.73 -14.93
N ASP A 327 14.13 -9.34 -16.18
CA ASP A 327 13.26 -9.66 -17.32
C ASP A 327 13.16 -11.16 -17.58
N GLU A 328 14.28 -11.89 -17.52
CA GLU A 328 14.27 -13.36 -17.61
C GLU A 328 13.55 -14.01 -16.43
N THR A 329 13.73 -13.46 -15.23
CA THR A 329 13.07 -13.92 -14.01
C THR A 329 11.56 -13.75 -14.11
N MET A 330 11.09 -12.56 -14.55
CA MET A 330 9.69 -12.29 -14.80
C MET A 330 9.09 -13.18 -15.89
N ALA A 331 9.81 -13.39 -17.01
CA ALA A 331 9.33 -14.23 -18.11
C ALA A 331 9.10 -15.68 -17.67
N LYS A 332 10.02 -16.23 -16.86
CA LYS A 332 9.88 -17.58 -16.28
C LYS A 332 8.72 -17.67 -15.30
N ALA A 333 8.59 -16.70 -14.40
CA ALA A 333 7.53 -16.67 -13.38
C ALA A 333 6.15 -16.50 -14.00
N LYS A 334 6.03 -15.78 -15.13
CA LYS A 334 4.77 -15.55 -15.83
C LYS A 334 4.08 -16.85 -16.27
N VAL A 335 4.83 -17.81 -16.76
CA VAL A 335 4.28 -19.12 -17.17
C VAL A 335 3.65 -19.85 -16.00
N GLU A 336 4.28 -19.77 -14.84
CA GLU A 336 3.74 -20.39 -13.63
C GLU A 336 2.54 -19.60 -13.07
N ALA A 337 2.59 -18.29 -13.14
CA ALA A 337 1.49 -17.41 -12.73
C ALA A 337 0.21 -17.69 -13.49
N GLU A 338 0.30 -17.85 -14.81
CA GLU A 338 -0.85 -18.22 -15.67
C GLU A 338 -1.50 -19.53 -15.22
N LYS A 339 -0.71 -20.56 -14.91
CA LYS A 339 -1.22 -21.85 -14.40
C LYS A 339 -1.90 -21.69 -13.06
N ARG A 340 -1.26 -20.98 -12.10
CA ARG A 340 -1.82 -20.76 -10.76
C ARG A 340 -3.16 -20.00 -10.83
N LEU A 341 -3.22 -18.95 -11.65
CA LEU A 341 -4.46 -18.21 -11.86
C LEU A 341 -5.57 -19.12 -12.41
N GLN A 342 -5.29 -19.95 -13.42
CA GLN A 342 -6.28 -20.87 -14.00
C GLN A 342 -6.79 -21.88 -12.95
N VAL A 343 -5.91 -22.40 -12.10
CA VAL A 343 -6.31 -23.30 -11.01
C VAL A 343 -7.29 -22.61 -10.03
N HIS A 344 -7.02 -21.36 -9.65
CA HIS A 344 -7.92 -20.62 -8.76
C HIS A 344 -9.27 -20.30 -9.42
N LEU A 345 -9.27 -19.87 -10.69
CA LEU A 345 -10.50 -19.57 -11.40
C LEU A 345 -11.38 -20.81 -11.61
N SER A 346 -10.77 -21.97 -11.88
CA SER A 346 -11.52 -23.22 -12.08
C SER A 346 -12.16 -23.76 -10.79
N LYS A 347 -11.57 -23.47 -9.62
CA LYS A 347 -12.18 -23.82 -8.32
C LYS A 347 -13.41 -22.97 -8.01
N ASN A 348 -13.33 -21.66 -8.29
CA ASN A 348 -14.44 -20.73 -8.03
C ASN A 348 -15.62 -20.92 -8.98
N SER A 349 -15.46 -21.55 -10.15
CA SER A 349 -16.57 -21.85 -11.08
C SER A 349 -17.36 -23.12 -10.71
N LYS A 350 -16.95 -23.85 -9.68
CA LYS A 350 -17.61 -25.08 -9.20
C LYS A 350 -18.38 -24.90 -7.88
N GLN A 351 -18.29 -23.72 -7.30
CA GLN A 351 -19.09 -23.27 -6.14
C GLN A 351 -20.25 -22.39 -6.60
#